data_81198ba7ad79fa0b08af9ddbed6d3c20
#
_entry.id   81198ba7ad79fa0b08af9ddbed6d3c20
#
_cell.length_a   1.000
_cell.length_b   1.000
_cell.length_c   1.000
_cell.angle_alpha   90.00
_cell.angle_beta   90.00
_cell.angle_gamma   90.00
#
_symmetry.space_group_name_H-M   'P 1'
#
loop_
_entity.id
_entity.type
_entity.pdbx_description
1 polymer ?
#
loop_
_entity_poly.entity_id
_entity_poly.type
_entity_poly.pdbx_seq_one_letter_code
_entity_poly.pdbx_strand_id
1 'polypeptide(L)'
;MNPLQCQECKEVFKTERALHAHLKKHNMTVAEYYTTFYPRYNKLNNEPLPFKNKEDYFNTDFSTYQQMIKWCNSSDELEVKEYIGEQLKKRIKNKDLEYGPCHLEMRTKKLPPISFYKKLYGSYSNACSTYGVEALYNQDLPNDFWEQQEEIDNLDIFIDTREQQPLVFNKHTEMKLDFGDYTIGGSVTKMH
;
A
#
# COMPACT_ATOMS: atom_id res chain seq x y z
N MET A 1 15.26 -15.71 -14.49
CA MET A 1 15.65 -14.29 -14.26
C MET A 1 16.22 -13.76 -15.56
N ASN A 2 15.62 -12.71 -16.11
CA ASN A 2 16.26 -12.05 -17.26
C ASN A 2 17.58 -11.43 -16.80
N PRO A 3 18.68 -11.62 -17.56
CA PRO A 3 19.96 -11.04 -17.20
C PRO A 3 19.84 -9.52 -17.15
N LEU A 4 20.45 -8.92 -16.14
CA LEU A 4 20.52 -7.47 -15.97
C LEU A 4 21.51 -6.91 -17.01
N GLN A 5 20.99 -6.32 -18.08
CA GLN A 5 21.80 -5.80 -19.18
C GLN A 5 21.85 -4.26 -19.14
N CYS A 6 23.03 -3.68 -19.25
CA CYS A 6 23.19 -2.26 -19.46
C CYS A 6 22.59 -1.85 -20.81
N GLN A 7 21.67 -0.90 -20.81
CA GLN A 7 21.02 -0.45 -22.05
C GLN A 7 21.96 0.36 -22.94
N GLU A 8 22.99 0.96 -22.38
CA GLU A 8 23.99 1.75 -23.15
C GLU A 8 24.95 0.84 -23.93
N CYS A 9 25.68 -0.07 -23.25
CA CYS A 9 26.72 -0.88 -23.88
C CYS A 9 26.37 -2.37 -24.02
N LYS A 10 25.20 -2.80 -23.59
CA LYS A 10 24.68 -4.19 -23.63
C LYS A 10 25.47 -5.21 -22.78
N GLU A 11 26.42 -4.77 -21.96
CA GLU A 11 27.12 -5.63 -21.00
C GLU A 11 26.14 -6.23 -19.98
N VAL A 12 26.32 -7.50 -19.62
CA VAL A 12 25.40 -8.27 -18.78
C VAL A 12 25.96 -8.42 -17.37
N PHE A 13 25.11 -8.25 -16.36
CA PHE A 13 25.46 -8.26 -14.94
C PHE A 13 24.65 -9.31 -14.17
N LYS A 14 25.28 -9.92 -13.16
CA LYS A 14 24.61 -10.87 -12.26
C LYS A 14 23.75 -10.17 -11.17
N THR A 15 24.09 -8.94 -10.81
CA THR A 15 23.40 -8.19 -9.75
C THR A 15 23.14 -6.74 -10.17
N GLU A 16 22.09 -6.17 -9.64
CA GLU A 16 21.76 -4.76 -9.86
C GLU A 16 22.83 -3.81 -9.31
N ARG A 17 23.44 -4.16 -8.18
CA ARG A 17 24.57 -3.40 -7.62
C ARG A 17 25.75 -3.33 -8.59
N ALA A 18 26.04 -4.42 -9.28
CA ALA A 18 27.13 -4.45 -10.28
C ALA A 18 26.78 -3.58 -11.51
N LEU A 19 25.52 -3.63 -11.99
CA LEU A 19 25.03 -2.74 -13.04
C LEU A 19 25.15 -1.28 -12.61
N HIS A 20 24.66 -0.91 -11.42
CA HIS A 20 24.73 0.46 -10.94
C HIS A 20 26.18 0.97 -10.79
N ALA A 21 27.10 0.13 -10.32
CA ALA A 21 28.52 0.48 -10.25
C ALA A 21 29.15 0.69 -11.65
N HIS A 22 28.70 -0.10 -12.62
CA HIS A 22 29.16 0.00 -14.02
C HIS A 22 28.73 1.31 -14.70
N LEU A 23 27.57 1.91 -14.31
CA LEU A 23 27.09 3.17 -14.92
C LEU A 23 28.10 4.31 -14.82
N LYS A 24 29.02 4.27 -13.87
CA LYS A 24 30.13 5.23 -13.79
C LYS A 24 31.00 5.27 -15.04
N LYS A 25 31.16 4.13 -15.76
CA LYS A 25 31.88 4.07 -17.04
C LYS A 25 31.22 4.92 -18.14
N HIS A 26 29.92 5.15 -18.00
CA HIS A 26 29.11 5.96 -18.92
C HIS A 26 28.90 7.37 -18.42
N ASN A 27 29.52 7.76 -17.30
CA ASN A 27 29.27 9.04 -16.61
C ASN A 27 27.79 9.28 -16.29
N MET A 28 27.03 8.23 -16.02
CA MET A 28 25.62 8.27 -15.70
C MET A 28 25.37 7.96 -14.23
N THR A 29 24.48 8.71 -13.62
CA THR A 29 23.87 8.35 -12.35
C THR A 29 22.80 7.27 -12.54
N VAL A 30 22.41 6.60 -11.45
CA VAL A 30 21.30 5.62 -11.48
C VAL A 30 19.99 6.29 -11.91
N ALA A 31 19.74 7.54 -11.45
CA ALA A 31 18.56 8.31 -11.84
C ALA A 31 18.53 8.58 -13.34
N GLU A 32 19.61 9.14 -13.89
CA GLU A 32 19.73 9.40 -15.32
C GLU A 32 19.55 8.14 -16.16
N TYR A 33 20.17 7.03 -15.76
CA TYR A 33 20.02 5.76 -16.46
C TYR A 33 18.56 5.32 -16.55
N TYR A 34 17.84 5.27 -15.42
CA TYR A 34 16.46 4.83 -15.43
C TYR A 34 15.51 5.80 -16.11
N THR A 35 15.70 7.09 -15.97
CA THR A 35 14.86 8.09 -16.64
C THR A 35 15.11 8.16 -18.15
N THR A 36 16.32 7.84 -18.61
CA THR A 36 16.66 7.82 -20.03
C THR A 36 16.18 6.55 -20.73
N PHE A 37 16.50 5.38 -20.16
CA PHE A 37 16.22 4.11 -20.84
C PHE A 37 14.86 3.49 -20.47
N TYR A 38 14.22 3.96 -19.42
CA TYR A 38 12.89 3.49 -18.94
C TYR A 38 12.02 4.68 -18.54
N PRO A 39 11.78 5.64 -19.46
CA PRO A 39 11.03 6.83 -19.13
C PRO A 39 9.62 6.47 -18.64
N ARG A 40 9.19 7.11 -17.56
CA ARG A 40 7.85 6.98 -17.02
C ARG A 40 7.21 8.34 -16.83
N TYR A 41 5.91 8.37 -17.04
CA TYR A 41 5.16 9.62 -17.04
C TYR A 41 4.02 9.56 -16.04
N ASN A 42 3.70 10.71 -15.46
CA ASN A 42 2.61 10.92 -14.54
C ASN A 42 1.26 10.74 -15.28
N LYS A 43 0.42 9.86 -14.77
CA LYS A 43 -0.87 9.52 -15.40
C LYS A 43 -1.83 10.70 -15.47
N LEU A 44 -1.70 11.72 -14.59
CA LEU A 44 -2.55 12.90 -14.59
C LEU A 44 -2.23 13.89 -15.72
N ASN A 45 -0.96 14.16 -15.98
CA ASN A 45 -0.54 15.31 -16.82
C ASN A 45 0.56 14.97 -17.83
N ASN A 46 0.92 13.70 -17.94
CA ASN A 46 1.97 13.20 -18.82
C ASN A 46 3.35 13.85 -18.63
N GLU A 47 3.63 14.45 -17.47
CA GLU A 47 4.96 14.94 -17.13
C GLU A 47 5.87 13.79 -16.69
N PRO A 48 7.20 13.87 -16.91
CA PRO A 48 8.13 12.85 -16.43
C PRO A 48 8.02 12.64 -14.91
N LEU A 49 7.99 11.37 -14.48
CA LEU A 49 8.00 11.03 -13.05
C LEU A 49 9.39 11.29 -12.46
N PRO A 50 9.48 11.91 -11.27
CA PRO A 50 10.74 12.10 -10.57
C PRO A 50 11.30 10.75 -10.09
N PHE A 51 12.60 10.53 -10.31
CA PHE A 51 13.28 9.36 -9.78
C PHE A 51 13.74 9.62 -8.34
N LYS A 52 13.13 8.94 -7.39
CA LYS A 52 13.59 8.90 -5.99
C LYS A 52 14.46 7.69 -5.71
N ASN A 53 13.94 6.53 -6.02
CA ASN A 53 14.63 5.24 -6.02
C ASN A 53 13.91 4.33 -7.01
N LYS A 54 14.53 3.22 -7.36
CA LYS A 54 14.01 2.30 -8.38
C LYS A 54 12.64 1.72 -8.00
N GLU A 55 12.44 1.34 -6.75
CA GLU A 55 11.17 0.75 -6.30
C GLU A 55 10.03 1.76 -6.42
N ASP A 56 10.18 2.99 -5.89
CA ASP A 56 9.16 4.03 -6.03
C ASP A 56 8.92 4.36 -7.50
N TYR A 57 10.00 4.53 -8.29
CA TYR A 57 9.90 4.90 -9.70
C TYR A 57 9.09 3.91 -10.53
N PHE A 58 9.29 2.59 -10.35
CA PHE A 58 8.57 1.58 -11.12
C PHE A 58 7.20 1.20 -10.55
N ASN A 59 6.92 1.53 -9.31
CA ASN A 59 5.67 1.17 -8.64
C ASN A 59 4.67 2.33 -8.49
N THR A 60 5.03 3.56 -8.91
CA THR A 60 4.08 4.69 -8.87
C THR A 60 3.77 5.20 -10.27
N ASP A 61 2.56 5.71 -10.46
CA ASP A 61 2.10 6.35 -11.70
C ASP A 61 1.80 7.84 -11.48
N PHE A 62 2.11 8.38 -10.28
CA PHE A 62 1.89 9.77 -9.90
C PHE A 62 3.07 10.34 -9.13
N SER A 63 3.40 11.61 -9.36
CA SER A 63 4.48 12.29 -8.62
C SER A 63 4.08 12.56 -7.16
N THR A 64 2.81 12.89 -6.90
CA THR A 64 2.27 13.16 -5.56
C THR A 64 0.94 12.44 -5.34
N TYR A 65 0.58 12.27 -4.05
CA TYR A 65 -0.71 11.72 -3.67
C TYR A 65 -1.88 12.62 -4.12
N GLN A 66 -1.72 13.94 -4.06
CA GLN A 66 -2.73 14.91 -4.52
C GLN A 66 -3.00 14.79 -6.02
N GLN A 67 -1.98 14.57 -6.83
CA GLN A 67 -2.15 14.33 -8.27
C GLN A 67 -2.91 13.03 -8.54
N MET A 68 -2.66 11.99 -7.79
CA MET A 68 -3.44 10.75 -7.88
C MET A 68 -4.92 10.99 -7.53
N ILE A 69 -5.22 11.71 -6.43
CA ILE A 69 -6.61 12.07 -6.07
C ILE A 69 -7.27 12.90 -7.17
N LYS A 70 -6.56 13.89 -7.73
CA LYS A 70 -7.08 14.72 -8.82
C LYS A 70 -7.40 13.86 -10.05
N TRP A 71 -6.51 12.94 -10.41
CA TRP A 71 -6.74 12.02 -11.51
C TRP A 71 -7.96 11.12 -11.25
N CYS A 72 -8.08 10.52 -10.09
CA CYS A 72 -9.25 9.70 -9.74
C CYS A 72 -10.59 10.47 -9.82
N ASN A 73 -10.59 11.78 -9.53
CA ASN A 73 -11.79 12.61 -9.59
C ASN A 73 -12.11 13.11 -10.99
N SER A 74 -11.15 13.15 -11.90
CA SER A 74 -11.30 13.66 -13.26
C SER A 74 -11.41 12.58 -14.34
N SER A 75 -11.01 11.35 -14.01
CA SER A 75 -11.07 10.20 -14.91
C SER A 75 -12.44 9.52 -14.89
N ASP A 76 -12.72 8.74 -15.93
CA ASP A 76 -13.88 7.86 -15.97
C ASP A 76 -13.83 6.80 -14.86
N GLU A 77 -14.99 6.45 -14.31
CA GLU A 77 -15.08 5.46 -13.23
C GLU A 77 -14.52 4.09 -13.61
N LEU A 78 -14.68 3.69 -14.87
CA LEU A 78 -14.15 2.42 -15.37
C LEU A 78 -12.63 2.45 -15.39
N GLU A 79 -12.02 3.56 -15.84
CA GLU A 79 -10.55 3.74 -15.84
C GLU A 79 -9.97 3.67 -14.43
N VAL A 80 -10.62 4.33 -13.45
CA VAL A 80 -10.19 4.26 -12.04
C VAL A 80 -10.36 2.85 -11.47
N LYS A 81 -11.44 2.18 -11.84
CA LYS A 81 -11.71 0.79 -11.43
C LYS A 81 -10.67 -0.17 -11.97
N GLU A 82 -10.33 -0.06 -13.25
CA GLU A 82 -9.27 -0.86 -13.87
C GLU A 82 -7.90 -0.61 -13.22
N TYR A 83 -7.59 0.65 -12.96
CA TYR A 83 -6.35 1.02 -12.27
C TYR A 83 -6.24 0.39 -10.87
N ILE A 84 -7.31 0.47 -10.07
CA ILE A 84 -7.37 -0.21 -8.76
C ILE A 84 -7.10 -1.71 -8.92
N GLY A 85 -7.77 -2.35 -9.88
CA GLY A 85 -7.60 -3.78 -10.15
C GLY A 85 -6.18 -4.14 -10.53
N GLU A 86 -5.54 -3.35 -11.39
CA GLU A 86 -4.13 -3.53 -11.76
C GLU A 86 -3.19 -3.41 -10.55
N GLN A 87 -3.42 -2.42 -9.66
CA GLN A 87 -2.59 -2.25 -8.46
C GLN A 87 -2.74 -3.43 -7.50
N LEU A 88 -3.96 -3.95 -7.30
CA LEU A 88 -4.19 -5.13 -6.48
C LEU A 88 -3.53 -6.38 -7.08
N LYS A 89 -3.66 -6.61 -8.39
CA LYS A 89 -3.00 -7.72 -9.10
C LYS A 89 -1.47 -7.64 -9.03
N LYS A 90 -0.89 -6.43 -9.21
CA LYS A 90 0.56 -6.22 -9.09
C LYS A 90 1.07 -6.53 -7.68
N ARG A 91 0.27 -6.26 -6.66
CA ARG A 91 0.60 -6.52 -5.27
C ARG A 91 0.84 -8.01 -5.02
N ILE A 92 -0.08 -8.85 -5.47
CA ILE A 92 0.05 -10.31 -5.35
C ILE A 92 1.26 -10.79 -6.16
N LYS A 93 1.31 -10.44 -7.43
CA LYS A 93 2.33 -10.94 -8.37
C LYS A 93 3.76 -10.53 -8.00
N ASN A 94 3.96 -9.29 -7.55
CA ASN A 94 5.29 -8.73 -7.35
C ASN A 94 5.79 -8.83 -5.92
N LYS A 95 4.90 -8.97 -4.95
CA LYS A 95 5.23 -8.92 -3.53
C LYS A 95 4.81 -10.14 -2.74
N ASP A 96 4.11 -11.07 -3.38
CA ASP A 96 3.54 -12.26 -2.72
C ASP A 96 2.75 -11.91 -1.46
N LEU A 97 1.94 -10.84 -1.56
CA LEU A 97 1.12 -10.33 -0.47
C LEU A 97 -0.32 -10.75 -0.69
N GLU A 98 -0.86 -11.49 0.25
CA GLU A 98 -2.25 -11.97 0.23
C GLU A 98 -3.26 -10.87 0.59
N TYR A 99 -2.79 -9.76 1.19
CA TYR A 99 -3.63 -8.68 1.72
C TYR A 99 -3.64 -7.44 0.84
N GLY A 100 -4.79 -6.79 0.78
CA GLY A 100 -4.95 -5.46 0.19
C GLY A 100 -4.17 -4.38 0.97
N PRO A 101 -3.90 -3.21 0.35
CA PRO A 101 -3.13 -2.15 0.98
C PRO A 101 -3.88 -1.51 2.15
N CYS A 102 -3.19 -1.23 3.26
CA CYS A 102 -3.74 -0.45 4.36
C CYS A 102 -3.76 1.07 4.03
N HIS A 103 -4.43 1.87 4.86
CA HIS A 103 -4.52 3.33 4.66
C HIS A 103 -3.16 4.03 4.52
N LEU A 104 -2.21 3.68 5.39
CA LEU A 104 -0.87 4.25 5.34
C LEU A 104 -0.17 3.89 4.03
N GLU A 105 -0.30 2.65 3.60
CA GLU A 105 0.28 2.18 2.35
C GLU A 105 -0.39 2.85 1.15
N MET A 106 -1.71 3.01 1.13
CA MET A 106 -2.41 3.76 0.08
C MET A 106 -1.83 5.17 -0.07
N ARG A 107 -1.61 5.87 1.03
CA ARG A 107 -1.06 7.22 1.02
C ARG A 107 0.41 7.26 0.56
N THR A 108 1.25 6.40 1.11
CA THR A 108 2.70 6.37 0.83
C THR A 108 3.01 5.87 -0.57
N LYS A 109 2.25 4.92 -1.08
CA LYS A 109 2.38 4.35 -2.43
C LYS A 109 1.53 5.09 -3.48
N LYS A 110 0.85 6.17 -3.09
CA LYS A 110 0.00 6.99 -3.97
C LYS A 110 -1.08 6.15 -4.66
N LEU A 111 -1.73 5.27 -3.90
CA LEU A 111 -2.87 4.47 -4.33
C LEU A 111 -4.19 5.20 -4.00
N PRO A 112 -5.28 4.94 -4.75
CA PRO A 112 -6.58 5.51 -4.43
C PRO A 112 -7.00 5.23 -2.98
N PRO A 113 -7.61 6.20 -2.27
CA PRO A 113 -8.09 5.98 -0.92
C PRO A 113 -9.34 5.08 -0.92
N ILE A 114 -9.66 4.51 0.24
CA ILE A 114 -10.78 3.56 0.42
C ILE A 114 -12.11 4.09 -0.11
N SER A 115 -12.34 5.41 -0.09
CA SER A 115 -13.57 6.01 -0.63
C SER A 115 -13.82 5.66 -2.10
N PHE A 116 -12.78 5.54 -2.92
CA PHE A 116 -12.93 5.10 -4.31
C PHE A 116 -13.25 3.60 -4.41
N TYR A 117 -12.67 2.78 -3.54
CA TYR A 117 -13.03 1.36 -3.48
C TYR A 117 -14.50 1.17 -3.10
N LYS A 118 -14.97 1.89 -2.08
CA LYS A 118 -16.39 1.88 -1.68
C LYS A 118 -17.29 2.36 -2.81
N LYS A 119 -16.95 3.48 -3.46
CA LYS A 119 -17.73 4.03 -4.57
C LYS A 119 -17.85 3.05 -5.74
N LEU A 120 -16.74 2.41 -6.15
CA LEU A 120 -16.67 1.64 -7.40
C LEU A 120 -17.00 0.15 -7.23
N TYR A 121 -16.84 -0.40 -6.01
CA TYR A 121 -17.06 -1.83 -5.71
C TYR A 121 -18.07 -2.08 -4.59
N GLY A 122 -18.68 -1.02 -4.03
CA GLY A 122 -19.59 -1.09 -2.89
C GLY A 122 -18.86 -1.15 -1.53
N SER A 123 -17.76 -1.88 -1.44
CA SER A 123 -16.91 -1.93 -0.23
C SER A 123 -15.44 -2.16 -0.59
N TYR A 124 -14.55 -1.91 0.38
CA TYR A 124 -13.13 -2.23 0.24
C TYR A 124 -12.90 -3.75 0.17
N SER A 125 -13.62 -4.51 0.99
CA SER A 125 -13.56 -5.97 0.98
C SER A 125 -13.99 -6.56 -0.35
N ASN A 126 -15.07 -6.04 -0.97
CA ASN A 126 -15.51 -6.47 -2.29
C ASN A 126 -14.45 -6.21 -3.37
N ALA A 127 -13.79 -5.05 -3.32
CA ALA A 127 -12.70 -4.74 -4.25
C ALA A 127 -11.55 -5.74 -4.11
N CYS A 128 -11.11 -6.01 -2.88
CA CYS A 128 -10.06 -6.97 -2.60
C CYS A 128 -10.43 -8.38 -3.07
N SER A 129 -11.62 -8.86 -2.69
CA SER A 129 -12.12 -10.20 -3.06
C SER A 129 -12.24 -10.39 -4.56
N THR A 130 -12.64 -9.34 -5.31
CA THR A 130 -12.74 -9.37 -6.78
C THR A 130 -11.39 -9.74 -7.44
N TYR A 131 -10.28 -9.40 -6.79
CA TYR A 131 -8.93 -9.66 -7.31
C TYR A 131 -8.16 -10.71 -6.53
N GLY A 132 -8.83 -11.46 -5.64
CA GLY A 132 -8.23 -12.56 -4.89
C GLY A 132 -7.26 -12.13 -3.80
N VAL A 133 -7.40 -10.91 -3.27
CA VAL A 133 -6.68 -10.44 -2.07
C VAL A 133 -7.64 -10.35 -0.90
N GLU A 134 -7.14 -10.63 0.29
CA GLU A 134 -7.88 -10.45 1.54
C GLU A 134 -7.83 -8.98 1.98
N ALA A 135 -8.95 -8.44 2.48
CA ALA A 135 -8.96 -7.11 3.08
C ALA A 135 -8.34 -7.19 4.47
N LEU A 136 -7.21 -6.46 4.68
CA LEU A 136 -6.52 -6.45 5.97
C LEU A 136 -7.41 -5.91 7.10
N TYR A 137 -8.26 -4.94 6.76
CA TYR A 137 -9.23 -4.35 7.68
C TYR A 137 -10.60 -4.28 7.00
N ASN A 138 -11.59 -4.91 7.60
CA ASN A 138 -12.97 -4.63 7.28
C ASN A 138 -13.39 -3.38 8.05
N GLN A 139 -13.61 -2.26 7.35
CA GLN A 139 -13.99 -1.00 7.98
C GLN A 139 -15.49 -0.85 8.19
N ASP A 140 -16.25 -1.72 7.57
CA ASP A 140 -17.69 -1.75 7.76
C ASP A 140 -17.98 -2.71 8.89
N LEU A 141 -18.58 -2.22 9.95
CA LEU A 141 -19.09 -3.08 11.01
C LEU A 141 -20.08 -4.07 10.39
N PRO A 142 -20.09 -5.34 10.81
CA PRO A 142 -21.12 -6.29 10.41
C PRO A 142 -22.51 -5.69 10.63
N ASN A 143 -23.49 -6.01 9.77
CA ASN A 143 -24.84 -5.49 9.91
C ASN A 143 -25.50 -5.88 11.25
N ASP A 144 -25.07 -6.99 11.80
CA ASP A 144 -25.49 -7.57 13.09
C ASP A 144 -24.56 -7.17 14.26
N PHE A 145 -23.61 -6.25 14.04
CA PHE A 145 -22.62 -5.84 15.07
C PHE A 145 -23.30 -5.43 16.39
N TRP A 146 -24.37 -4.67 16.31
CA TRP A 146 -25.09 -4.20 17.50
C TRP A 146 -25.97 -5.27 18.14
N GLU A 147 -26.25 -6.37 17.43
CA GLU A 147 -26.95 -7.54 17.99
C GLU A 147 -26.02 -8.44 18.81
N GLN A 148 -24.69 -8.26 18.63
CA GLN A 148 -23.62 -8.98 19.34
C GLN A 148 -23.16 -8.21 20.60
N GLN A 149 -24.00 -7.38 21.20
CA GLN A 149 -23.62 -6.51 22.31
C GLN A 149 -23.02 -7.28 23.49
N GLU A 150 -23.58 -8.45 23.83
CA GLU A 150 -23.09 -9.27 24.93
C GLU A 150 -21.67 -9.82 24.66
N GLU A 151 -21.33 -10.18 23.42
CA GLU A 151 -20.00 -10.62 23.05
C GLU A 151 -19.02 -9.45 23.09
N ILE A 152 -19.43 -8.26 22.61
CA ILE A 152 -18.63 -7.05 22.63
C ILE A 152 -18.33 -6.60 24.07
N ASP A 153 -19.30 -6.65 24.95
CA ASP A 153 -19.16 -6.29 26.37
C ASP A 153 -18.26 -7.26 27.15
N ASN A 154 -18.09 -8.50 26.64
CA ASN A 154 -17.23 -9.51 27.23
C ASN A 154 -15.80 -9.55 26.64
N LEU A 155 -15.47 -8.67 25.70
CA LEU A 155 -14.11 -8.60 25.17
C LEU A 155 -13.10 -8.24 26.27
N ASP A 156 -11.99 -8.97 26.32
CA ASP A 156 -10.85 -8.63 27.15
C ASP A 156 -10.07 -7.49 26.49
N ILE A 157 -10.20 -6.28 27.01
CA ILE A 157 -9.50 -5.10 26.50
C ILE A 157 -8.26 -4.87 27.36
N PHE A 158 -7.12 -4.71 26.73
CA PHE A 158 -5.88 -4.33 27.39
C PHE A 158 -5.54 -2.89 27.05
N ILE A 159 -5.19 -2.12 28.06
CA ILE A 159 -4.84 -0.70 27.98
C ILE A 159 -3.36 -0.56 28.31
N ASP A 160 -2.62 0.18 27.50
CA ASP A 160 -1.21 0.47 27.82
C ASP A 160 -1.09 1.33 29.07
N THR A 161 -0.23 0.95 29.99
CA THR A 161 0.03 1.70 31.24
C THR A 161 0.57 3.12 31.00
N ARG A 162 0.97 3.45 29.77
CA ARG A 162 1.43 4.80 29.38
C ARG A 162 0.30 5.70 28.87
N GLU A 163 -0.91 5.15 28.65
CA GLU A 163 -2.08 5.95 28.27
C GLU A 163 -2.53 6.82 29.44
N GLN A 164 -2.53 8.14 29.24
CA GLN A 164 -2.82 9.11 30.30
C GLN A 164 -4.30 9.42 30.48
N GLN A 165 -5.11 9.17 29.45
CA GLN A 165 -6.56 9.43 29.45
C GLN A 165 -7.30 8.25 28.83
N PRO A 166 -7.26 7.07 29.48
CA PRO A 166 -7.85 5.88 28.89
C PRO A 166 -9.38 6.01 28.77
N LEU A 167 -9.90 5.39 27.69
CA LEU A 167 -11.32 5.19 27.54
C LEU A 167 -11.84 4.25 28.62
N VAL A 168 -13.09 4.47 29.05
CA VAL A 168 -13.73 3.62 30.06
C VAL A 168 -14.36 2.40 29.38
N PHE A 169 -13.98 1.21 29.80
CA PHE A 169 -14.54 -0.05 29.35
C PHE A 169 -15.11 -0.81 30.55
N ASN A 170 -16.16 -1.62 30.32
CA ASN A 170 -16.77 -2.43 31.36
C ASN A 170 -15.79 -3.46 31.94
N LYS A 171 -14.93 -4.00 31.10
CA LYS A 171 -13.88 -4.94 31.49
C LYS A 171 -12.57 -4.57 30.77
N HIS A 172 -11.52 -4.36 31.54
CA HIS A 172 -10.21 -4.06 30.99
C HIS A 172 -9.08 -4.50 31.93
N THR A 173 -7.88 -4.62 31.37
CA THR A 173 -6.66 -4.91 32.11
C THR A 173 -5.58 -3.90 31.68
N GLU A 174 -4.97 -3.22 32.63
CA GLU A 174 -3.81 -2.37 32.37
C GLU A 174 -2.53 -3.20 32.29
N MET A 175 -1.82 -3.06 31.19
CA MET A 175 -0.50 -3.72 31.01
C MET A 175 0.35 -2.91 30.04
N LYS A 176 1.67 -3.10 30.11
CA LYS A 176 2.57 -2.51 29.11
C LYS A 176 2.36 -3.23 27.78
N LEU A 177 1.93 -2.48 26.77
CA LEU A 177 1.83 -2.99 25.39
C LEU A 177 3.12 -2.69 24.61
N ASP A 178 3.49 -3.59 23.71
CA ASP A 178 4.66 -3.38 22.83
C ASP A 178 4.33 -2.34 21.76
N PHE A 179 3.06 -2.22 21.37
CA PHE A 179 2.60 -1.30 20.35
C PHE A 179 1.13 -0.87 20.58
N GLY A 180 0.84 0.42 20.39
CA GLY A 180 -0.50 1.00 20.53
C GLY A 180 -0.93 1.27 21.98
N ASP A 181 -2.06 1.91 22.13
CA ASP A 181 -2.62 2.32 23.43
C ASP A 181 -3.64 1.30 23.94
N TYR A 182 -4.27 0.54 23.03
CA TYR A 182 -5.29 -0.46 23.32
C TYR A 182 -5.10 -1.71 22.44
N THR A 183 -5.46 -2.87 22.98
CA THR A 183 -5.59 -4.11 22.21
C THR A 183 -6.69 -5.00 22.77
N ILE A 184 -7.21 -5.92 21.95
CA ILE A 184 -8.20 -6.92 22.35
C ILE A 184 -7.46 -8.23 22.65
N GLY A 185 -7.85 -8.90 23.72
CA GLY A 185 -7.22 -10.14 24.18
C GLY A 185 -7.15 -11.20 23.07
N GLY A 186 -6.00 -11.86 22.98
CA GLY A 186 -5.71 -12.89 21.99
C GLY A 186 -5.05 -12.40 20.71
N SER A 187 -5.04 -11.09 20.40
CA SER A 187 -4.45 -10.56 19.18
C SER A 187 -3.01 -10.01 19.32
N VAL A 188 -2.44 -10.08 20.53
CA VAL A 188 -1.14 -9.45 20.86
C VAL A 188 0.05 -10.11 20.15
N THR A 189 -0.09 -11.28 19.55
CA THR A 189 1.04 -12.10 19.12
C THR A 189 1.24 -12.23 17.62
N LYS A 190 0.47 -11.56 16.76
CA LYS A 190 0.63 -11.68 15.31
C LYS A 190 0.44 -10.37 14.55
N MET A 191 1.28 -9.38 14.86
CA MET A 191 1.61 -8.35 13.88
C MET A 191 3.13 -8.37 13.69
N HIS A 192 3.56 -9.18 12.75
CA HIS A 192 4.90 -9.09 12.16
C HIS A 192 4.83 -8.30 10.86
#